data_9fc5762d8de5b388bd9701cb72b7c6fc
#
_entry.id   9fc5762d8de5b388bd9701cb72b7c6fc
#
_cell.length_a   1.000
_cell.length_b   1.000
_cell.length_c   1.000
_cell.angle_alpha   90.00
_cell.angle_beta   90.00
_cell.angle_gamma   90.00
#
_symmetry.space_group_name_H-M   'P 1'
#
loop_
_entity.id
_entity.type
_entity.pdbx_description
1 polymer ?
#
loop_
_entity_poly.entity_id
_entity_poly.type
_entity_poly.pdbx_seq_one_letter_code
_entity_poly.pdbx_strand_id
1 'polypeptide(L)'
;REVTQKGKYYQEGKWIETEPLSVHETFDFPQIGPRKMYLMYHEEMESLVKNLPGIKRIRFWMTFSDAYLTHLRVLENVGMTRIDPVDFQGCRIVPLQFLKALLPDPGSLGGGYTGKTCIGCMIEGKKDEKPRRHYIYNICDHEQCYREIGAQAVSYTTGVPAMIGAMMMLTGKWRGKGVFNVEQFDPDPFMEALPHYGLPWTERFVKG
;
A
#
# COMPACT_ATOMS: atom_id res chain seq x y z
N ARG A 1 0.32 -12.90 -4.82
CA ARG A 1 0.45 -13.77 -3.64
C ARG A 1 -0.20 -13.15 -2.41
N GLU A 2 0.00 -11.87 -2.15
CA GLU A 2 -0.61 -11.16 -1.01
C GLU A 2 -2.14 -11.25 -0.99
N VAL A 3 -2.76 -11.12 -2.16
CA VAL A 3 -4.23 -11.16 -2.33
C VAL A 3 -4.84 -12.50 -1.94
N THR A 4 -4.04 -13.57 -1.95
CA THR A 4 -4.46 -14.94 -1.62
C THR A 4 -4.11 -15.35 -0.20
N GLN A 5 -3.45 -14.47 0.55
CA GLN A 5 -3.14 -14.66 1.96
C GLN A 5 -4.29 -14.21 2.84
N LYS A 6 -4.36 -14.76 4.04
CA LYS A 6 -5.29 -14.30 5.06
C LYS A 6 -5.09 -12.82 5.35
N GLY A 7 -6.18 -12.08 5.43
CA GLY A 7 -6.17 -10.74 5.99
C GLY A 7 -5.85 -10.79 7.48
N LYS A 8 -5.20 -9.74 8.00
CA LYS A 8 -4.88 -9.64 9.42
C LYS A 8 -4.98 -8.18 9.83
N TYR A 9 -5.60 -7.92 10.96
CA TYR A 9 -5.70 -6.57 11.53
C TYR A 9 -5.55 -6.61 13.05
N TYR A 10 -5.21 -5.47 13.65
CA TYR A 10 -5.09 -5.33 15.10
C TYR A 10 -6.32 -4.63 15.68
N GLN A 11 -6.83 -5.15 16.79
CA GLN A 11 -7.92 -4.56 17.54
C GLN A 11 -7.86 -4.92 19.01
N GLU A 12 -7.91 -3.90 19.88
CA GLU A 12 -7.94 -4.02 21.35
C GLU A 12 -6.92 -5.02 21.90
N GLY A 13 -5.66 -4.87 21.49
CA GLY A 13 -4.55 -5.70 21.97
C GLY A 13 -4.38 -7.04 21.26
N LYS A 14 -5.18 -7.36 20.26
CA LYS A 14 -5.16 -8.66 19.59
C LYS A 14 -5.06 -8.53 18.08
N TRP A 15 -4.31 -9.44 17.48
CA TRP A 15 -4.32 -9.66 16.04
C TRP A 15 -5.46 -10.61 15.67
N ILE A 16 -6.26 -10.22 14.69
CA ILE A 16 -7.43 -10.97 14.20
C ILE A 16 -7.18 -11.30 12.73
N GLU A 17 -7.27 -12.60 12.40
CA GLU A 17 -7.15 -13.08 11.02
C GLU A 17 -8.53 -13.17 10.35
N THR A 18 -8.55 -12.99 9.05
CA THR A 18 -9.74 -13.13 8.18
C THR A 18 -9.38 -13.96 6.96
N GLU A 19 -10.37 -14.61 6.35
CA GLU A 19 -10.17 -15.25 5.06
C GLU A 19 -9.80 -14.22 3.98
N PRO A 20 -9.03 -14.61 2.96
CA PRO A 20 -8.59 -13.71 1.90
C PRO A 20 -9.77 -12.96 1.28
N LEU A 21 -9.65 -11.64 1.19
CA LEU A 21 -10.65 -10.74 0.58
C LEU A 21 -12.08 -10.85 1.12
N SER A 22 -12.29 -11.53 2.26
CA SER A 22 -13.64 -11.74 2.84
C SER A 22 -14.22 -10.48 3.47
N VAL A 23 -13.37 -9.59 3.98
CA VAL A 23 -13.78 -8.32 4.58
C VAL A 23 -13.53 -7.20 3.58
N HIS A 24 -14.59 -6.49 3.23
CA HIS A 24 -14.51 -5.39 2.27
C HIS A 24 -15.52 -4.30 2.61
N GLU A 25 -15.24 -3.08 2.20
CA GLU A 25 -16.15 -1.95 2.29
C GLU A 25 -15.97 -1.02 1.07
N THR A 26 -16.92 -0.12 0.87
CA THR A 26 -16.81 0.91 -0.17
C THR A 26 -16.38 2.21 0.48
N PHE A 27 -15.34 2.84 -0.09
CA PHE A 27 -14.86 4.14 0.31
C PHE A 27 -14.94 5.13 -0.85
N ASP A 28 -15.37 6.34 -0.57
CA ASP A 28 -15.43 7.43 -1.56
C ASP A 28 -14.10 8.18 -1.56
N PHE A 29 -13.22 7.77 -2.49
CA PHE A 29 -11.89 8.35 -2.60
C PHE A 29 -11.96 9.73 -3.28
N PRO A 30 -11.27 10.74 -2.72
CA PRO A 30 -11.20 12.07 -3.34
C PRO A 30 -10.73 11.99 -4.79
N GLN A 31 -11.43 12.68 -5.70
CA GLN A 31 -11.16 12.74 -7.14
C GLN A 31 -11.24 11.40 -7.91
N ILE A 32 -11.51 10.28 -7.24
CA ILE A 32 -11.60 8.95 -7.85
C ILE A 32 -13.03 8.41 -7.75
N GLY A 33 -13.76 8.82 -6.68
CA GLY A 33 -15.11 8.35 -6.38
C GLY A 33 -15.13 7.01 -5.64
N PRO A 34 -16.33 6.41 -5.47
CA PRO A 34 -16.51 5.21 -4.69
C PRO A 34 -15.78 4.02 -5.31
N ARG A 35 -15.01 3.32 -4.47
CA ARG A 35 -14.31 2.10 -4.83
C ARG A 35 -14.45 1.08 -3.71
N LYS A 36 -14.59 -0.17 -4.09
CA LYS A 36 -14.54 -1.30 -3.16
C LYS A 36 -13.11 -1.53 -2.74
N MET A 37 -12.86 -1.56 -1.44
CA MET A 37 -11.57 -1.88 -0.85
C MET A 37 -11.68 -3.13 0.01
N TYR A 38 -10.58 -3.87 0.09
CA TYR A 38 -10.48 -5.14 0.77
C TYR A 38 -9.48 -5.05 1.90
N LEU A 39 -9.85 -5.61 3.06
CA LEU A 39 -8.97 -5.72 4.21
C LEU A 39 -7.86 -6.72 3.88
N MET A 40 -6.63 -6.27 4.08
CA MET A 40 -5.45 -7.09 3.87
C MET A 40 -4.50 -7.00 5.07
N TYR A 41 -3.49 -7.85 5.07
CA TYR A 41 -2.37 -7.71 5.96
C TYR A 41 -1.24 -6.92 5.26
N HIS A 42 -0.59 -6.07 6.04
CA HIS A 42 0.66 -5.42 5.62
C HIS A 42 1.60 -5.30 6.83
N GLU A 43 2.88 -5.55 6.63
CA GLU A 43 3.87 -5.66 7.71
C GLU A 43 4.08 -4.37 8.50
N GLU A 44 3.87 -3.20 7.90
CA GLU A 44 3.98 -1.91 8.60
C GLU A 44 3.02 -1.80 9.77
N MET A 45 1.90 -2.51 9.75
CA MET A 45 0.98 -2.51 10.88
C MET A 45 1.62 -3.05 12.16
N GLU A 46 2.55 -4.03 12.05
CA GLU A 46 3.24 -4.59 13.22
C GLU A 46 4.19 -3.59 13.85
N SER A 47 4.95 -2.87 13.02
CA SER A 47 5.87 -1.84 13.51
C SER A 47 5.12 -0.65 14.12
N LEU A 48 4.02 -0.21 13.50
CA LEU A 48 3.18 0.86 14.04
C LEU A 48 2.57 0.50 15.39
N VAL A 49 2.04 -0.71 15.56
CA VAL A 49 1.51 -1.20 16.85
C VAL A 49 2.61 -1.24 17.91
N LYS A 50 3.81 -1.65 17.53
CA LYS A 50 4.97 -1.75 18.43
C LYS A 50 5.48 -0.38 18.86
N ASN A 51 5.57 0.58 17.93
CA ASN A 51 6.27 1.84 18.14
C ASN A 51 5.35 2.99 18.56
N LEU A 52 4.04 2.90 18.29
CA LEU A 52 3.06 3.93 18.64
C LEU A 52 2.16 3.45 19.79
N PRO A 53 2.46 3.86 21.04
CA PRO A 53 1.67 3.41 22.18
C PRO A 53 0.23 3.95 22.12
N GLY A 54 -0.72 3.12 22.54
CA GLY A 54 -2.13 3.49 22.62
C GLY A 54 -2.94 3.22 21.36
N ILE A 55 -2.36 2.65 20.32
CA ILE A 55 -3.14 2.17 19.16
C ILE A 55 -4.10 1.07 19.63
N LYS A 56 -5.39 1.30 19.41
CA LYS A 56 -6.45 0.33 19.70
C LYS A 56 -6.87 -0.46 18.47
N ARG A 57 -6.76 0.14 17.31
CA ARG A 57 -7.15 -0.49 16.03
C ARG A 57 -6.25 0.00 14.91
N ILE A 58 -5.79 -0.94 14.07
CA ILE A 58 -5.14 -0.64 12.81
C ILE A 58 -5.61 -1.63 11.75
N ARG A 59 -5.93 -1.15 10.56
CA ARG A 59 -6.39 -1.90 9.40
C ARG A 59 -5.71 -1.37 8.16
N PHE A 60 -5.36 -2.26 7.27
CA PHE A 60 -4.84 -1.94 5.95
C PHE A 60 -5.84 -2.32 4.87
N TRP A 61 -6.03 -1.44 3.90
CA TRP A 61 -7.02 -1.60 2.85
C TRP A 61 -6.40 -1.38 1.49
N MET A 62 -6.79 -2.22 0.51
CA MET A 62 -6.40 -2.03 -0.89
C MET A 62 -7.61 -2.17 -1.81
N THR A 63 -7.56 -1.46 -2.93
CA THR A 63 -8.55 -1.56 -4.01
C THR A 63 -8.01 -2.43 -5.13
N PHE A 64 -8.89 -3.24 -5.73
CA PHE A 64 -8.59 -4.05 -6.89
C PHE A 64 -9.74 -3.91 -7.90
N SER A 65 -9.43 -3.94 -9.20
CA SER A 65 -10.46 -4.00 -10.22
C SER A 65 -11.10 -5.39 -10.27
N ASP A 66 -12.38 -5.46 -10.63
CA ASP A 66 -13.10 -6.73 -10.79
C ASP A 66 -12.43 -7.62 -11.86
N ALA A 67 -11.89 -7.01 -12.91
CA ALA A 67 -11.13 -7.74 -13.94
C ALA A 67 -9.88 -8.40 -13.35
N TYR A 68 -9.10 -7.67 -12.53
CA TYR A 68 -7.93 -8.22 -11.85
C TYR A 68 -8.30 -9.41 -10.97
N LEU A 69 -9.31 -9.25 -10.12
CA LEU A 69 -9.76 -10.31 -9.21
C LEU A 69 -10.29 -11.54 -9.95
N THR A 70 -10.95 -11.32 -11.09
CA THR A 70 -11.44 -12.41 -11.93
C THR A 70 -10.29 -13.21 -12.55
N HIS A 71 -9.30 -12.53 -13.15
CA HIS A 71 -8.11 -13.20 -13.70
C HIS A 71 -7.33 -13.95 -12.63
N LEU A 72 -7.13 -13.33 -11.48
CA LEU A 72 -6.42 -13.96 -10.37
C LEU A 72 -7.12 -15.25 -9.94
N ARG A 73 -8.44 -15.21 -9.74
CA ARG A 73 -9.24 -16.38 -9.35
C ARG A 73 -9.13 -17.52 -10.37
N VAL A 74 -9.19 -17.20 -11.67
CA VAL A 74 -9.01 -18.21 -12.72
C VAL A 74 -7.63 -18.84 -12.64
N LEU A 75 -6.57 -18.03 -12.51
CA LEU A 75 -5.20 -18.53 -12.38
C LEU A 75 -4.99 -19.39 -11.14
N GLU A 76 -5.64 -19.07 -10.03
CA GLU A 76 -5.64 -19.90 -8.82
C GLU A 76 -6.35 -21.23 -9.05
N ASN A 77 -7.56 -21.19 -9.59
CA ASN A 77 -8.37 -22.38 -9.83
C ASN A 77 -7.67 -23.39 -10.75
N VAL A 78 -6.91 -22.94 -11.72
CA VAL A 78 -6.13 -23.82 -12.62
C VAL A 78 -4.73 -24.13 -12.08
N GLY A 79 -4.39 -23.67 -10.87
CA GLY A 79 -3.13 -23.97 -10.21
C GLY A 79 -1.90 -23.20 -10.71
N MET A 80 -2.08 -22.15 -11.53
CA MET A 80 -0.98 -21.35 -12.07
C MET A 80 -0.26 -20.49 -10.99
N THR A 81 -0.87 -20.27 -9.83
CA THR A 81 -0.29 -19.53 -8.72
C THR A 81 0.47 -20.41 -7.72
N ARG A 82 0.54 -21.72 -7.96
CA ARG A 82 1.26 -22.68 -7.10
C ARG A 82 2.76 -22.43 -7.12
N ILE A 83 3.38 -22.61 -5.96
CA ILE A 83 4.84 -22.46 -5.77
C ILE A 83 5.58 -23.80 -5.66
N ASP A 84 4.84 -24.88 -5.43
CA ASP A 84 5.36 -26.25 -5.45
C ASP A 84 5.58 -26.70 -6.90
N PRO A 85 6.69 -27.38 -7.19
CA PRO A 85 6.98 -27.84 -8.55
C PRO A 85 6.02 -28.94 -8.99
N VAL A 86 5.68 -28.95 -10.27
CA VAL A 86 4.93 -30.02 -10.94
C VAL A 86 5.80 -30.67 -12.02
N ASP A 87 5.63 -31.96 -12.26
CA ASP A 87 6.34 -32.67 -13.32
C ASP A 87 5.61 -32.46 -14.66
N PHE A 88 6.33 -32.01 -15.66
CA PHE A 88 5.85 -31.81 -17.02
C PHE A 88 6.89 -32.30 -18.03
N GLN A 89 6.58 -33.36 -18.77
CA GLN A 89 7.46 -33.93 -19.83
C GLN A 89 8.91 -34.16 -19.38
N GLY A 90 9.10 -34.67 -18.16
CA GLY A 90 10.41 -34.94 -17.59
C GLY A 90 11.15 -33.75 -16.99
N CYS A 91 10.53 -32.58 -17.00
CA CYS A 91 11.04 -31.35 -16.36
C CYS A 91 10.19 -31.00 -15.14
N ARG A 92 10.83 -30.43 -14.12
CA ARG A 92 10.14 -29.87 -12.94
C ARG A 92 9.89 -28.38 -13.16
N ILE A 93 8.63 -27.98 -13.20
CA ILE A 93 8.21 -26.60 -13.44
C ILE A 93 7.47 -26.08 -12.18
N VAL A 94 7.83 -24.87 -11.73
CA VAL A 94 7.05 -24.14 -10.73
C VAL A 94 6.04 -23.27 -11.47
N PRO A 95 4.71 -23.55 -11.37
CA PRO A 95 3.68 -22.86 -12.15
C PRO A 95 3.73 -21.33 -12.05
N LEU A 96 3.91 -20.79 -10.83
CA LEU A 96 4.04 -19.35 -10.62
C LEU A 96 5.25 -18.74 -11.36
N GLN A 97 6.38 -19.45 -11.42
CA GLN A 97 7.57 -18.96 -12.13
C GLN A 97 7.35 -18.98 -13.65
N PHE A 98 6.65 -20.00 -14.14
CA PHE A 98 6.26 -20.07 -15.54
C PHE A 98 5.28 -18.95 -15.90
N LEU A 99 4.24 -18.74 -15.09
CA LEU A 99 3.30 -17.63 -15.27
C LEU A 99 4.06 -16.27 -15.30
N LYS A 100 5.00 -16.06 -14.39
CA LYS A 100 5.81 -14.83 -14.35
C LYS A 100 6.60 -14.62 -15.64
N ALA A 101 7.12 -15.68 -16.24
CA ALA A 101 7.84 -15.60 -17.52
C ALA A 101 6.96 -15.24 -18.72
N LEU A 102 5.64 -15.49 -18.62
CA LEU A 102 4.66 -15.16 -19.67
C LEU A 102 4.09 -13.74 -19.53
N LEU A 103 4.12 -13.18 -18.32
CA LEU A 103 3.58 -11.84 -18.08
C LEU A 103 4.54 -10.77 -18.62
N PRO A 104 4.00 -9.65 -19.14
CA PRO A 104 4.84 -8.54 -19.56
C PRO A 104 5.59 -7.95 -18.37
N ASP A 105 6.75 -7.38 -18.64
CA ASP A 105 7.50 -6.63 -17.63
C ASP A 105 6.62 -5.48 -17.09
N PRO A 106 6.45 -5.36 -15.76
CA PRO A 106 5.63 -4.29 -15.17
C PRO A 106 6.05 -2.88 -15.61
N GLY A 107 7.35 -2.65 -15.84
CA GLY A 107 7.85 -1.36 -16.32
C GLY A 107 7.35 -1.01 -17.72
N SER A 108 7.08 -2.02 -18.58
CA SER A 108 6.57 -1.80 -19.94
C SER A 108 5.11 -1.35 -19.98
N LEU A 109 4.36 -1.49 -18.88
CA LEU A 109 2.93 -1.17 -18.82
C LEU A 109 2.67 0.31 -18.49
N GLY A 110 3.68 1.07 -18.11
CA GLY A 110 3.52 2.47 -17.66
C GLY A 110 2.92 3.40 -18.71
N GLY A 111 3.27 3.24 -19.98
CA GLY A 111 2.89 4.13 -21.08
C GLY A 111 1.41 4.13 -21.47
N GLY A 112 0.65 3.12 -21.06
CA GLY A 112 -0.79 3.04 -21.34
C GLY A 112 -1.68 3.13 -20.11
N TYR A 113 -1.09 3.39 -18.95
CA TYR A 113 -1.83 3.44 -17.68
C TYR A 113 -2.48 4.80 -17.49
N THR A 114 -3.79 4.82 -17.25
CA THR A 114 -4.58 6.03 -17.00
C THR A 114 -5.23 5.99 -15.63
N GLY A 115 -5.68 7.15 -15.14
CA GLY A 115 -6.34 7.27 -13.86
C GLY A 115 -5.42 7.71 -12.74
N LYS A 116 -5.84 7.49 -11.49
CA LYS A 116 -5.17 8.06 -10.31
C LYS A 116 -5.01 7.02 -9.22
N THR A 117 -3.93 7.15 -8.44
CA THR A 117 -3.80 6.52 -7.12
C THR A 117 -4.21 7.51 -6.03
N CYS A 118 -4.81 7.02 -4.96
CA CYS A 118 -5.00 7.75 -3.72
C CYS A 118 -4.46 6.90 -2.58
N ILE A 119 -3.43 7.40 -1.89
CA ILE A 119 -2.84 6.74 -0.73
C ILE A 119 -3.06 7.65 0.47
N GLY A 120 -3.58 7.11 1.56
CA GLY A 120 -3.85 7.93 2.74
C GLY A 120 -4.11 7.14 4.01
N CYS A 121 -4.11 7.87 5.12
CA CYS A 121 -4.39 7.34 6.44
C CYS A 121 -5.63 8.02 7.03
N MET A 122 -6.59 7.21 7.47
CA MET A 122 -7.70 7.67 8.30
C MET A 122 -7.32 7.45 9.75
N ILE A 123 -7.18 8.54 10.50
CA ILE A 123 -6.73 8.53 11.90
C ILE A 123 -7.88 8.97 12.78
N GLU A 124 -8.27 8.14 13.72
CA GLU A 124 -9.32 8.40 14.69
C GLU A 124 -8.73 8.37 16.11
N GLY A 125 -9.07 9.36 16.91
CA GLY A 125 -8.58 9.47 18.27
C GLY A 125 -9.21 10.60 19.05
N LYS A 126 -8.58 10.98 20.17
CA LYS A 126 -8.98 12.14 20.98
C LYS A 126 -7.81 13.12 21.05
N LYS A 127 -8.13 14.40 20.98
CA LYS A 127 -7.23 15.50 21.30
C LYS A 127 -7.98 16.46 22.24
N ASP A 128 -7.40 16.76 23.39
CA ASP A 128 -8.05 17.58 24.44
C ASP A 128 -9.46 17.04 24.81
N GLU A 129 -9.54 15.71 25.04
CA GLU A 129 -10.77 14.93 25.32
C GLU A 129 -11.84 14.99 24.23
N LYS A 130 -11.61 15.70 23.13
CA LYS A 130 -12.56 15.79 22.01
C LYS A 130 -12.22 14.76 20.93
N PRO A 131 -13.20 14.03 20.41
CA PRO A 131 -12.98 13.11 19.31
C PRO A 131 -12.47 13.86 18.08
N ARG A 132 -11.51 13.29 17.40
CA ARG A 132 -10.93 13.80 16.16
C ARG A 132 -10.87 12.69 15.15
N ARG A 133 -11.16 13.03 13.90
CA ARG A 133 -11.00 12.15 12.76
C ARG A 133 -10.33 12.94 11.64
N HIS A 134 -9.14 12.49 11.26
CA HIS A 134 -8.32 13.10 10.23
C HIS A 134 -8.16 12.14 9.06
N TYR A 135 -8.22 12.64 7.87
CA TYR A 135 -7.87 11.92 6.67
C TYR A 135 -6.72 12.65 5.98
N ILE A 136 -5.53 12.07 6.02
CA ILE A 136 -4.33 12.58 5.35
C ILE A 136 -4.10 11.70 4.13
N TYR A 137 -4.01 12.30 2.94
CA TYR A 137 -3.87 11.55 1.69
C TYR A 137 -3.12 12.34 0.63
N ASN A 138 -2.53 11.62 -0.32
CA ASN A 138 -2.05 12.16 -1.58
C ASN A 138 -2.82 11.56 -2.76
N ILE A 139 -2.78 12.26 -3.89
CA ILE A 139 -3.32 11.79 -5.16
C ILE A 139 -2.24 11.94 -6.21
N CYS A 140 -2.03 10.89 -6.99
CA CYS A 140 -1.02 10.84 -8.03
C CYS A 140 -1.64 10.35 -9.34
N ASP A 141 -1.45 11.11 -10.41
CA ASP A 141 -1.99 10.81 -11.74
C ASP A 141 -0.99 9.96 -12.52
N HIS A 142 -1.45 8.83 -13.10
CA HIS A 142 -0.57 7.90 -13.82
C HIS A 142 0.07 8.53 -15.06
N GLU A 143 -0.70 9.27 -15.84
CA GLU A 143 -0.21 9.88 -17.07
C GLU A 143 0.77 11.03 -16.78
N GLN A 144 0.50 11.81 -15.73
CA GLN A 144 1.41 12.87 -15.29
C GLN A 144 2.75 12.27 -14.84
N CYS A 145 2.73 11.25 -13.98
CA CYS A 145 3.95 10.57 -13.53
C CYS A 145 4.73 9.98 -14.69
N TYR A 146 4.03 9.35 -15.64
CA TYR A 146 4.70 8.78 -16.81
C TYR A 146 5.39 9.84 -17.67
N ARG A 147 4.76 10.98 -17.89
CA ARG A 147 5.39 12.10 -18.61
C ARG A 147 6.63 12.65 -17.90
N GLU A 148 6.61 12.64 -16.56
CA GLU A 148 7.70 13.19 -15.74
C GLU A 148 8.91 12.27 -15.63
N ILE A 149 8.68 10.98 -15.37
CA ILE A 149 9.76 10.04 -15.05
C ILE A 149 9.73 8.72 -15.84
N GLY A 150 8.83 8.56 -16.81
CA GLY A 150 8.67 7.31 -17.56
C GLY A 150 8.14 6.13 -16.74
N ALA A 151 7.51 6.39 -15.58
CA ALA A 151 6.96 5.37 -14.70
C ALA A 151 5.54 5.75 -14.24
N GLN A 152 4.75 4.74 -13.89
CA GLN A 152 3.38 4.96 -13.40
C GLN A 152 3.35 5.48 -11.95
N ALA A 153 2.19 5.99 -11.52
CA ALA A 153 2.00 6.60 -10.20
C ALA A 153 2.38 5.67 -9.02
N VAL A 154 2.20 4.37 -9.12
CA VAL A 154 2.60 3.43 -8.06
C VAL A 154 4.11 3.44 -7.84
N SER A 155 4.90 3.46 -8.92
CA SER A 155 6.36 3.57 -8.83
C SER A 155 6.78 4.92 -8.27
N TYR A 156 6.08 5.99 -8.66
CA TYR A 156 6.33 7.35 -8.19
C TYR A 156 6.07 7.48 -6.69
N THR A 157 4.89 7.04 -6.22
CA THR A 157 4.51 7.08 -4.80
C THR A 157 5.34 6.16 -3.91
N THR A 158 6.07 5.22 -4.47
CA THR A 158 7.02 4.36 -3.75
C THR A 158 8.43 4.96 -3.77
N GLY A 159 8.91 5.39 -4.92
CA GLY A 159 10.28 5.85 -5.10
C GLY A 159 10.57 7.21 -4.45
N VAL A 160 9.64 8.17 -4.56
CA VAL A 160 9.82 9.51 -3.98
C VAL A 160 9.94 9.46 -2.46
N PRO A 161 9.06 8.80 -1.69
CA PRO A 161 9.24 8.66 -0.24
C PRO A 161 10.55 7.97 0.15
N ALA A 162 10.95 6.93 -0.57
CA ALA A 162 12.22 6.25 -0.31
C ALA A 162 13.43 7.19 -0.51
N MET A 163 13.41 7.98 -1.57
CA MET A 163 14.44 8.99 -1.85
C MET A 163 14.47 10.05 -0.76
N ILE A 164 13.31 10.58 -0.33
CA ILE A 164 13.22 11.56 0.74
C ILE A 164 13.74 10.98 2.05
N GLY A 165 13.40 9.73 2.39
CA GLY A 165 13.93 9.05 3.58
C GLY A 165 15.46 8.96 3.55
N ALA A 166 16.06 8.59 2.41
CA ALA A 166 17.51 8.60 2.25
C ALA A 166 18.10 10.00 2.43
N MET A 167 17.44 11.03 1.89
CA MET A 167 17.85 12.43 2.06
C MET A 167 17.78 12.88 3.53
N MET A 168 16.75 12.47 4.29
CA MET A 168 16.66 12.76 5.73
C MET A 168 17.87 12.22 6.50
N MET A 169 18.31 10.99 6.15
CA MET A 169 19.52 10.40 6.76
C MET A 169 20.79 11.11 6.30
N LEU A 170 20.98 11.37 5.03
CA LEU A 170 22.18 12.00 4.50
C LEU A 170 22.37 13.44 5.01
N THR A 171 21.28 14.19 5.16
CA THR A 171 21.29 15.56 5.70
C THR A 171 21.33 15.61 7.22
N GLY A 172 21.24 14.44 7.87
CA GLY A 172 21.28 14.34 9.34
C GLY A 172 20.01 14.83 10.05
N LYS A 173 18.89 14.99 9.31
CA LYS A 173 17.57 15.26 9.92
C LYS A 173 17.06 14.04 10.69
N TRP A 174 17.29 12.84 10.14
CA TRP A 174 17.08 11.57 10.84
C TRP A 174 18.43 10.98 11.23
N ARG A 175 18.65 10.75 12.52
CA ARG A 175 19.90 10.22 13.05
C ARG A 175 19.63 9.09 14.04
N GLY A 176 20.44 8.03 13.96
CA GLY A 176 20.42 6.90 14.89
C GLY A 176 21.50 5.90 14.56
N LYS A 177 21.89 5.07 15.54
CA LYS A 177 22.80 3.94 15.36
C LYS A 177 21.97 2.66 15.40
N GLY A 178 21.86 1.95 14.29
CA GLY A 178 21.08 0.69 14.20
C GLY A 178 20.04 0.72 13.10
N VAL A 179 19.01 -0.12 13.23
CA VAL A 179 17.87 -0.22 12.31
C VAL A 179 16.64 0.38 13.00
N PHE A 180 15.98 1.27 12.30
CA PHE A 180 14.80 1.99 12.81
C PHE A 180 13.65 1.86 11.81
N ASN A 181 12.43 1.85 12.31
CA ASN A 181 11.24 2.09 11.52
C ASN A 181 11.01 3.60 11.37
N VAL A 182 10.41 4.03 10.27
CA VAL A 182 10.27 5.46 9.95
C VAL A 182 9.44 6.23 10.97
N GLU A 183 8.45 5.58 11.58
CA GLU A 183 7.60 6.16 12.63
C GLU A 183 8.34 6.49 13.94
N GLN A 184 9.60 6.10 14.07
CA GLN A 184 10.44 6.42 15.23
C GLN A 184 11.18 7.74 15.07
N PHE A 185 11.09 8.37 13.90
CA PHE A 185 11.69 9.67 13.62
C PHE A 185 10.63 10.79 13.61
N ASP A 186 11.13 12.03 13.70
CA ASP A 186 10.29 13.20 13.49
C ASP A 186 9.75 13.22 12.06
N PRO A 187 8.42 13.18 11.86
CA PRO A 187 7.82 13.16 10.52
C PRO A 187 7.83 14.53 9.83
N ASP A 188 7.91 15.64 10.57
CA ASP A 188 7.69 16.98 10.04
C ASP A 188 8.61 17.31 8.86
N PRO A 189 9.95 17.15 8.94
CA PRO A 189 10.83 17.48 7.81
C PRO A 189 10.61 16.58 6.60
N PHE A 190 10.11 15.37 6.80
CA PHE A 190 9.74 14.47 5.70
C PHE A 190 8.43 14.92 5.03
N MET A 191 7.42 15.24 5.81
CA MET A 191 6.13 15.72 5.32
C MET A 191 6.25 17.07 4.60
N GLU A 192 7.13 17.95 5.07
CA GLU A 192 7.46 19.21 4.39
C GLU A 192 8.15 18.98 3.03
N ALA A 193 8.97 17.94 2.91
CA ALA A 193 9.68 17.63 1.68
C ALA A 193 8.78 17.02 0.59
N LEU A 194 7.76 16.23 0.96
CA LEU A 194 6.90 15.53 0.00
C LEU A 194 6.34 16.43 -1.12
N PRO A 195 5.75 17.61 -0.85
CA PRO A 195 5.26 18.51 -1.89
C PRO A 195 6.35 19.02 -2.84
N HIS A 196 7.55 19.28 -2.33
CA HIS A 196 8.68 19.75 -3.13
C HIS A 196 9.19 18.71 -4.13
N TYR A 197 8.95 17.44 -3.84
CA TYR A 197 9.33 16.31 -4.70
C TYR A 197 8.13 15.65 -5.40
N GLY A 198 7.06 16.41 -5.64
CA GLY A 198 5.95 16.01 -6.49
C GLY A 198 4.87 15.17 -5.81
N LEU A 199 4.91 14.99 -4.49
CA LEU A 199 3.85 14.30 -3.73
C LEU A 199 3.15 15.24 -2.73
N PRO A 200 2.40 16.24 -3.20
CA PRO A 200 1.59 17.06 -2.32
C PRO A 200 0.55 16.20 -1.61
N TRP A 201 0.35 16.49 -0.34
CA TRP A 201 -0.64 15.82 0.48
C TRP A 201 -1.71 16.79 0.97
N THR A 202 -2.87 16.24 1.31
CA THR A 202 -4.03 16.99 1.79
C THR A 202 -4.50 16.41 3.13
N GLU A 203 -4.84 17.27 4.07
CA GLU A 203 -5.49 16.90 5.31
C GLU A 203 -6.95 17.35 5.29
N ARG A 204 -7.85 16.48 5.71
CA ARG A 204 -9.26 16.79 5.93
C ARG A 204 -9.69 16.35 7.32
N PHE A 205 -10.40 17.25 8.01
CA PHE A 205 -11.15 16.88 9.20
C PHE A 205 -12.47 16.25 8.77
N VAL A 206 -12.67 14.99 9.12
CA VAL A 206 -13.91 14.29 8.82
C VAL A 206 -14.85 14.45 10.02
N LYS A 207 -16.03 15.02 9.79
CA LYS A 207 -17.07 15.08 10.82
C LYS A 207 -17.52 13.66 11.12
N GLY A 208 -17.51 13.27 12.39
CA GLY A 208 -18.05 12.01 12.90
C GLY A 208 -19.57 11.96 12.82
#